data_c20797ee248b07dcbe1ed2a09d6e5596
#
_entry.id   c20797ee248b07dcbe1ed2a09d6e5596
#
_cell.length_a   1.000
_cell.length_b   1.000
_cell.length_c   1.000
_cell.angle_alpha   90.00
_cell.angle_beta   90.00
_cell.angle_gamma   90.00
#
_symmetry.space_group_name_H-M   'P 1'
#
loop_
_entity.id
_entity.type
_entity.pdbx_description
1 polymer ?
#
loop_
_entity_poly.entity_id
_entity_poly.type
_entity_poly.pdbx_seq_one_letter_code
_entity_poly.pdbx_strand_id
1 'polypeptide(L)'
;SSSLEGSNVGLGISFYLNEKNHFVVSNVYVNSTADKKGLKPNDEIVSLDDLECSKNDSDTIIKYIKAHEGKSVKIKYLREGKEYTTNLIPGVFDTTVICNIYDGYGEIILSSFSENSGKDFSKAMTRLQESGIKKLVLDLRNNGGGYLNAALEISSSLIPEKSVVFKEQDKSGKFTKQMTKDEFNQVKMDKIVVLQNENTASASEVLIGALKDNLGKKVTTVGTTSYGKGTEQVTVPFSDGTSFKYTVAQWYTPNGTSINKKGFKPDIEVELPEAKTTSYYKFNKKDVIKKDSVDTNAKPLQIYLMYLGYSVDRTDSYFSNTSSEGLANFQQENGLDATGDCNKKHGIYWLKKYY
;
A
#
# COMPACT_ATOMS: atom_id res chain seq x y z
N SER A 1 4.13 3.42 -7.71
CA SER A 1 2.92 4.17 -7.35
C SER A 1 3.12 5.63 -7.71
N SER A 2 2.53 6.11 -8.79
CA SER A 2 2.47 7.54 -9.08
C SER A 2 1.36 8.14 -8.21
N SER A 3 1.71 8.59 -7.00
CA SER A 3 0.90 9.57 -6.29
C SER A 3 1.02 10.88 -7.08
N LEU A 4 0.00 11.19 -7.87
CA LEU A 4 -0.14 12.50 -8.48
C LEU A 4 -0.58 13.47 -7.37
N GLU A 5 0.37 14.21 -6.81
CA GLU A 5 0.08 15.40 -6.02
C GLU A 5 -0.67 16.40 -6.89
N GLY A 6 -1.89 16.77 -6.46
CA GLY A 6 -2.71 17.80 -7.08
C GLY A 6 -4.03 17.29 -7.63
N SER A 7 -5.11 17.44 -6.86
CA SER A 7 -6.49 16.97 -7.01
C SER A 7 -6.61 15.44 -7.23
N ASN A 8 -7.00 14.74 -6.18
CA ASN A 8 -7.13 13.28 -6.13
C ASN A 8 -8.39 12.75 -6.84
N VAL A 9 -8.83 13.38 -7.92
CA VAL A 9 -9.96 12.91 -8.70
C VAL A 9 -9.57 11.67 -9.48
N GLY A 10 -10.25 10.57 -9.22
CA GLY A 10 -9.97 9.29 -9.84
C GLY A 10 -11.14 8.32 -9.74
N LEU A 11 -10.88 7.06 -10.03
CA LEU A 11 -11.86 5.97 -9.94
C LEU A 11 -11.72 5.18 -8.62
N GLY A 12 -10.70 5.46 -7.82
CA GLY A 12 -10.37 4.73 -6.60
C GLY A 12 -9.70 3.38 -6.87
N ILE A 13 -8.82 3.35 -7.85
CA ILE A 13 -7.99 2.20 -8.20
C ILE A 13 -6.51 2.62 -8.30
N SER A 14 -5.62 1.67 -8.06
CA SER A 14 -4.28 1.70 -8.61
C SER A 14 -4.20 0.73 -9.80
N PHE A 15 -3.34 1.03 -10.76
CA PHE A 15 -3.25 0.27 -12.00
C PHE A 15 -1.83 0.29 -12.58
N TYR A 16 -1.58 -0.64 -13.48
CA TYR A 16 -0.42 -0.63 -14.37
C TYR A 16 -0.88 -0.84 -15.82
N LEU A 17 -0.02 -0.46 -16.78
CA LEU A 17 -0.31 -0.69 -18.19
C LEU A 17 0.25 -2.04 -18.62
N ASN A 18 -0.57 -2.82 -19.35
CA ASN A 18 -0.11 -4.03 -20.01
C ASN A 18 0.47 -3.75 -21.40
N GLU A 19 0.86 -4.80 -22.14
CA GLU A 19 1.44 -4.70 -23.48
C GLU A 19 0.49 -4.09 -24.51
N LYS A 20 -0.83 -4.23 -24.30
CA LYS A 20 -1.87 -3.64 -25.14
C LYS A 20 -2.21 -2.21 -24.74
N ASN A 21 -1.45 -1.64 -23.78
CA ASN A 21 -1.71 -0.33 -23.18
C ASN A 21 -3.07 -0.22 -22.49
N HIS A 22 -3.64 -1.36 -22.03
CA HIS A 22 -4.83 -1.36 -21.20
C HIS A 22 -4.46 -1.11 -19.72
N PHE A 23 -5.37 -0.54 -18.96
CA PHE A 23 -5.19 -0.29 -17.54
C PHE A 23 -5.59 -1.53 -16.74
N VAL A 24 -4.61 -2.28 -16.26
CA VAL A 24 -4.86 -3.43 -15.39
C VAL A 24 -4.96 -2.97 -13.94
N VAL A 25 -6.11 -3.21 -13.33
CA VAL A 25 -6.36 -2.86 -11.92
C VAL A 25 -5.44 -3.70 -11.03
N SER A 26 -4.61 -3.04 -10.22
CA SER A 26 -3.78 -3.70 -9.20
C SER A 26 -4.46 -3.67 -7.83
N ASN A 27 -5.10 -2.56 -7.47
CA ASN A 27 -5.85 -2.44 -6.21
C ASN A 27 -7.14 -1.65 -6.42
N VAL A 28 -8.13 -1.94 -5.58
CA VAL A 28 -9.39 -1.19 -5.47
C VAL A 28 -9.52 -0.68 -4.05
N TYR A 29 -9.69 0.62 -3.88
CA TYR A 29 -9.83 1.23 -2.56
C TYR A 29 -11.26 1.15 -2.06
N VAL A 30 -11.41 0.77 -0.80
CA VAL A 30 -12.72 0.63 -0.14
C VAL A 30 -13.50 1.93 -0.23
N ASN A 31 -14.80 1.82 -0.52
CA ASN A 31 -15.74 2.93 -0.64
C ASN A 31 -15.58 3.83 -1.88
N SER A 32 -14.65 3.53 -2.78
CA SER A 32 -14.51 4.21 -4.07
C SER A 32 -15.65 3.87 -5.04
N THR A 33 -15.74 4.61 -6.17
CA THR A 33 -16.69 4.28 -7.23
C THR A 33 -16.41 2.91 -7.85
N ALA A 34 -15.14 2.56 -8.03
CA ALA A 34 -14.74 1.24 -8.53
C ALA A 34 -15.15 0.11 -7.57
N ASP A 35 -14.95 0.31 -6.27
CA ASP A 35 -15.34 -0.66 -5.23
C ASP A 35 -16.85 -0.89 -5.21
N LYS A 36 -17.64 0.20 -5.22
CA LYS A 36 -19.11 0.15 -5.22
C LYS A 36 -19.71 -0.53 -6.45
N LYS A 37 -18.99 -0.53 -7.55
CA LYS A 37 -19.39 -1.15 -8.82
C LYS A 37 -18.76 -2.50 -9.08
N GLY A 38 -17.99 -3.02 -8.11
CA GLY A 38 -17.48 -4.38 -8.13
C GLY A 38 -16.29 -4.61 -9.07
N LEU A 39 -15.51 -3.58 -9.38
CA LEU A 39 -14.20 -3.79 -10.00
C LEU A 39 -13.30 -4.57 -9.03
N LYS A 40 -12.41 -5.39 -9.60
CA LYS A 40 -11.50 -6.25 -8.85
C LYS A 40 -10.07 -6.13 -9.36
N PRO A 41 -9.06 -6.48 -8.56
CA PRO A 41 -7.71 -6.68 -9.06
C PRO A 41 -7.70 -7.63 -10.27
N ASN A 42 -6.83 -7.34 -11.23
CA ASN A 42 -6.69 -8.01 -12.53
C ASN A 42 -7.78 -7.71 -13.56
N ASP A 43 -8.78 -6.91 -13.26
CA ASP A 43 -9.65 -6.36 -14.29
C ASP A 43 -8.85 -5.48 -15.24
N GLU A 44 -9.03 -5.65 -16.54
CA GLU A 44 -8.31 -4.96 -17.60
C GLU A 44 -9.21 -3.92 -18.26
N ILE A 45 -9.06 -2.64 -17.89
CA ILE A 45 -9.88 -1.55 -18.46
C ILE A 45 -9.40 -1.27 -19.89
N VAL A 46 -10.31 -1.42 -20.85
CA VAL A 46 -10.01 -1.28 -22.29
C VAL A 46 -10.52 0.04 -22.87
N SER A 47 -11.60 0.61 -22.32
CA SER A 47 -12.10 1.93 -22.76
C SER A 47 -12.86 2.67 -21.66
N LEU A 48 -12.88 4.01 -21.80
CA LEU A 48 -13.69 4.95 -21.01
C LEU A 48 -14.54 5.75 -21.99
N ASP A 49 -15.87 5.55 -21.96
CA ASP A 49 -16.78 6.01 -23.01
C ASP A 49 -16.24 5.59 -24.40
N ASP A 50 -16.04 6.54 -25.34
CA ASP A 50 -15.46 6.27 -26.66
C ASP A 50 -13.93 6.31 -26.69
N LEU A 51 -13.27 6.58 -25.55
CA LEU A 51 -11.81 6.69 -25.45
C LEU A 51 -11.18 5.32 -25.25
N GLU A 52 -10.58 4.74 -26.30
CA GLU A 52 -9.89 3.45 -26.23
C GLU A 52 -8.52 3.60 -25.58
N CYS A 53 -8.22 2.80 -24.55
CA CYS A 53 -6.94 2.84 -23.84
C CYS A 53 -5.77 2.48 -24.75
N SER A 54 -5.94 1.54 -25.68
CA SER A 54 -4.90 1.11 -26.63
C SER A 54 -4.43 2.20 -27.59
N LYS A 55 -5.28 3.20 -27.85
CA LYS A 55 -5.02 4.31 -28.80
C LYS A 55 -4.58 5.61 -28.11
N ASN A 56 -4.56 5.66 -26.78
CA ASN A 56 -4.28 6.85 -25.99
C ASN A 56 -3.19 6.56 -24.96
N ASP A 57 -2.40 7.58 -24.59
CA ASP A 57 -1.46 7.46 -23.49
C ASP A 57 -2.15 7.56 -22.13
N SER A 58 -1.46 7.17 -21.06
CA SER A 58 -1.99 7.20 -19.70
C SER A 58 -2.36 8.61 -19.25
N ASP A 59 -1.63 9.63 -19.68
CA ASP A 59 -1.88 11.02 -19.28
C ASP A 59 -3.19 11.53 -19.88
N THR A 60 -3.48 11.17 -21.14
CA THR A 60 -4.77 11.49 -21.80
C THR A 60 -5.94 10.84 -21.06
N ILE A 61 -5.81 9.56 -20.70
CA ILE A 61 -6.86 8.83 -19.94
C ILE A 61 -7.06 9.45 -18.55
N ILE A 62 -5.99 9.77 -17.84
CA ILE A 62 -6.08 10.40 -16.51
C ILE A 62 -6.71 11.79 -16.59
N LYS A 63 -6.34 12.59 -17.59
CA LYS A 63 -6.98 13.90 -17.83
C LYS A 63 -8.48 13.76 -18.12
N TYR A 64 -8.86 12.77 -18.91
CA TYR A 64 -10.27 12.46 -19.18
C TYR A 64 -11.04 12.16 -17.91
N ILE A 65 -10.51 11.28 -17.06
CA ILE A 65 -11.12 10.94 -15.76
C ILE A 65 -11.30 12.20 -14.90
N LYS A 66 -10.26 13.03 -14.78
CA LYS A 66 -10.32 14.29 -14.00
C LYS A 66 -11.36 15.27 -14.53
N ALA A 67 -11.47 15.40 -15.85
CA ALA A 67 -12.45 16.29 -16.50
C ALA A 67 -13.91 15.81 -16.34
N HIS A 68 -14.10 14.55 -15.96
CA HIS A 68 -15.43 13.95 -15.76
C HIS A 68 -15.79 13.76 -14.27
N GLU A 69 -15.16 14.50 -13.37
CA GLU A 69 -15.55 14.50 -11.96
C GLU A 69 -17.04 14.72 -11.78
N GLY A 70 -17.69 13.86 -10.99
CA GLY A 70 -19.13 13.90 -10.73
C GLY A 70 -20.03 13.47 -11.91
N LYS A 71 -19.45 13.09 -13.05
CA LYS A 71 -20.20 12.64 -14.23
C LYS A 71 -20.01 11.14 -14.45
N SER A 72 -21.07 10.48 -14.93
CA SER A 72 -20.99 9.04 -15.23
C SER A 72 -20.09 8.79 -16.45
N VAL A 73 -19.12 7.90 -16.30
CA VAL A 73 -18.22 7.41 -17.35
C VAL A 73 -18.47 5.93 -17.56
N LYS A 74 -18.74 5.52 -18.77
CA LYS A 74 -18.90 4.10 -19.14
C LYS A 74 -17.54 3.44 -19.23
N ILE A 75 -17.31 2.43 -18.40
CA ILE A 75 -16.08 1.66 -18.39
C ILE A 75 -16.34 0.29 -19.01
N LYS A 76 -15.56 -0.03 -20.05
CA LYS A 76 -15.49 -1.37 -20.60
C LYS A 76 -14.22 -2.05 -20.07
N TYR A 77 -14.34 -3.27 -19.56
CA TYR A 77 -13.21 -4.01 -19.01
C TYR A 77 -13.32 -5.50 -19.30
N LEU A 78 -12.17 -6.17 -19.27
CA LEU A 78 -12.06 -7.62 -19.37
C LEU A 78 -11.78 -8.20 -18.00
N ARG A 79 -12.50 -9.28 -17.64
CA ARG A 79 -12.24 -10.12 -16.48
C ARG A 79 -12.14 -11.55 -16.96
N GLU A 80 -10.98 -12.17 -16.76
CA GLU A 80 -10.72 -13.54 -17.25
C GLU A 80 -11.02 -13.69 -18.76
N GLY A 81 -10.68 -12.65 -19.54
CA GLY A 81 -10.90 -12.61 -20.98
C GLY A 81 -12.32 -12.32 -21.44
N LYS A 82 -13.29 -12.23 -20.53
CA LYS A 82 -14.68 -11.89 -20.84
C LYS A 82 -14.94 -10.41 -20.67
N GLU A 83 -15.65 -9.80 -21.63
CA GLU A 83 -15.99 -8.38 -21.62
C GLU A 83 -17.17 -8.05 -20.71
N TYR A 84 -17.01 -6.98 -19.94
CA TYR A 84 -18.03 -6.40 -19.07
C TYR A 84 -18.08 -4.89 -19.25
N THR A 85 -19.18 -4.31 -18.86
CA THR A 85 -19.39 -2.85 -18.87
C THR A 85 -19.99 -2.42 -17.55
N THR A 86 -19.53 -1.29 -17.02
CA THR A 86 -20.10 -0.63 -15.84
C THR A 86 -19.99 0.88 -15.98
N ASN A 87 -20.72 1.62 -15.17
CA ASN A 87 -20.63 3.08 -15.12
C ASN A 87 -19.97 3.48 -13.79
N LEU A 88 -18.89 4.25 -13.87
CA LEU A 88 -18.20 4.83 -12.73
C LEU A 88 -18.38 6.33 -12.71
N ILE A 89 -18.39 6.92 -11.52
CA ILE A 89 -18.42 8.37 -11.33
C ILE A 89 -17.09 8.79 -10.73
N PRO A 90 -16.18 9.39 -11.51
CA PRO A 90 -14.92 9.91 -10.99
C PRO A 90 -15.17 10.90 -9.85
N GLY A 91 -14.34 10.81 -8.83
CA GLY A 91 -14.44 11.66 -7.65
C GLY A 91 -13.20 11.62 -6.80
N VAL A 92 -13.24 12.32 -5.68
CA VAL A 92 -12.20 12.27 -4.65
C VAL A 92 -12.54 11.13 -3.69
N PHE A 93 -11.65 10.15 -3.59
CA PHE A 93 -11.79 9.00 -2.70
C PHE A 93 -10.59 8.93 -1.78
N ASP A 94 -10.81 8.41 -0.57
CA ASP A 94 -9.73 8.05 0.31
C ASP A 94 -9.02 6.80 -0.24
N THR A 95 -7.72 6.84 -0.31
CA THR A 95 -6.87 5.76 -0.87
C THR A 95 -6.02 5.10 0.21
N THR A 96 -6.61 4.88 1.39
CA THR A 96 -5.88 4.36 2.55
C THR A 96 -6.22 2.91 2.90
N VAL A 97 -7.38 2.40 2.49
CA VAL A 97 -7.85 1.06 2.86
C VAL A 97 -8.14 0.21 1.62
N ILE A 98 -7.48 -0.93 1.54
CA ILE A 98 -7.73 -2.00 0.55
C ILE A 98 -8.16 -3.23 1.32
N CYS A 99 -9.21 -3.92 0.84
CA CYS A 99 -9.72 -5.15 1.44
C CYS A 99 -9.77 -6.26 0.39
N ASN A 100 -9.00 -7.31 0.60
CA ASN A 100 -8.98 -8.51 -0.22
C ASN A 100 -9.50 -9.71 0.58
N ILE A 101 -10.29 -10.56 -0.05
CA ILE A 101 -10.82 -11.79 0.56
C ILE A 101 -10.21 -12.96 -0.17
N TYR A 102 -9.55 -13.83 0.59
CA TYR A 102 -8.94 -15.08 0.12
C TYR A 102 -9.65 -16.27 0.76
N ASP A 103 -9.30 -17.46 0.32
CA ASP A 103 -9.82 -18.69 0.94
C ASP A 103 -9.31 -18.81 2.38
N GLY A 104 -10.23 -18.67 3.33
CA GLY A 104 -9.98 -18.82 4.76
C GLY A 104 -9.40 -17.61 5.50
N TYR A 105 -9.10 -16.49 4.82
CA TYR A 105 -8.65 -15.26 5.48
C TYR A 105 -8.96 -14.00 4.68
N GLY A 106 -8.99 -12.86 5.37
CA GLY A 106 -9.05 -11.54 4.76
C GLY A 106 -7.73 -10.80 4.93
N GLU A 107 -7.41 -9.94 3.97
CA GLU A 107 -6.29 -9.01 4.04
C GLU A 107 -6.83 -7.59 3.99
N ILE A 108 -6.39 -6.77 4.92
CA ILE A 108 -6.60 -5.32 4.87
C ILE A 108 -5.23 -4.66 4.80
N ILE A 109 -5.01 -3.90 3.73
CA ILE A 109 -3.84 -3.04 3.59
C ILE A 109 -4.25 -1.64 3.99
N LEU A 110 -3.58 -1.11 5.02
CA LEU A 110 -3.78 0.25 5.53
C LEU A 110 -2.52 1.05 5.28
N SER A 111 -2.55 1.97 4.32
CA SER A 111 -1.37 2.73 3.90
C SER A 111 -1.08 3.97 4.75
N SER A 112 -2.10 4.56 5.36
CA SER A 112 -1.99 5.68 6.30
C SER A 112 -3.29 5.84 7.10
N PHE A 113 -3.26 6.72 8.11
CA PHE A 113 -4.42 7.04 8.94
C PHE A 113 -4.95 8.44 8.58
N SER A 114 -5.92 8.48 7.65
CA SER A 114 -6.64 9.69 7.24
C SER A 114 -7.93 9.87 8.05
N GLU A 115 -8.64 10.96 7.83
CA GLU A 115 -9.93 11.24 8.48
C GLU A 115 -11.00 10.18 8.19
N ASN A 116 -10.95 9.54 7.02
CA ASN A 116 -11.94 8.54 6.62
C ASN A 116 -11.49 7.09 6.83
N SER A 117 -10.21 6.87 7.16
CA SER A 117 -9.66 5.51 7.28
C SER A 117 -10.43 4.65 8.28
N GLY A 118 -10.91 5.22 9.39
CA GLY A 118 -11.70 4.49 10.40
C GLY A 118 -13.00 3.94 9.84
N LYS A 119 -13.75 4.78 9.12
CA LYS A 119 -15.02 4.39 8.48
C LYS A 119 -14.81 3.36 7.37
N ASP A 120 -13.80 3.55 6.53
CA ASP A 120 -13.49 2.63 5.44
C ASP A 120 -12.98 1.29 5.97
N PHE A 121 -12.19 1.31 7.04
CA PHE A 121 -11.75 0.11 7.75
C PHE A 121 -12.92 -0.64 8.37
N SER A 122 -13.85 0.05 9.01
CA SER A 122 -15.08 -0.55 9.57
C SER A 122 -15.92 -1.23 8.49
N LYS A 123 -16.05 -0.61 7.31
CA LYS A 123 -16.71 -1.25 6.14
C LYS A 123 -15.99 -2.50 5.69
N ALA A 124 -14.65 -2.46 5.62
CA ALA A 124 -13.85 -3.64 5.29
C ALA A 124 -14.09 -4.78 6.30
N MET A 125 -14.08 -4.48 7.60
CA MET A 125 -14.34 -5.47 8.64
C MET A 125 -15.74 -6.07 8.56
N THR A 126 -16.77 -5.26 8.27
CA THR A 126 -18.13 -5.73 8.02
C THR A 126 -18.18 -6.70 6.83
N ARG A 127 -17.50 -6.35 5.73
CA ARG A 127 -17.39 -7.21 4.53
C ARG A 127 -16.75 -8.56 4.85
N LEU A 128 -15.69 -8.58 5.66
CA LEU A 128 -15.06 -9.82 6.12
C LEU A 128 -16.03 -10.65 6.97
N GLN A 129 -16.75 -10.00 7.88
CA GLN A 129 -17.75 -10.66 8.73
C GLN A 129 -18.89 -11.30 7.92
N GLU A 130 -19.46 -10.57 6.96
CA GLU A 130 -20.50 -11.05 6.05
C GLU A 130 -20.03 -12.21 5.18
N SER A 131 -18.73 -12.25 4.86
CA SER A 131 -18.09 -13.35 4.11
C SER A 131 -17.68 -14.53 5.01
N GLY A 132 -18.00 -14.49 6.31
CA GLY A 132 -17.65 -15.55 7.25
C GLY A 132 -16.16 -15.65 7.61
N ILE A 133 -15.38 -14.63 7.28
CA ILE A 133 -13.93 -14.57 7.53
C ILE A 133 -13.66 -14.28 9.00
N LYS A 134 -12.77 -15.07 9.61
CA LYS A 134 -12.36 -14.93 11.01
C LYS A 134 -10.86 -14.81 11.24
N LYS A 135 -10.08 -14.81 10.17
CA LYS A 135 -8.63 -14.60 10.19
C LYS A 135 -8.27 -13.38 9.36
N LEU A 136 -7.54 -12.46 9.95
CA LEU A 136 -7.16 -11.19 9.33
C LEU A 136 -5.64 -11.10 9.18
N VAL A 137 -5.17 -10.74 8.00
CA VAL A 137 -3.85 -10.17 7.76
C VAL A 137 -4.01 -8.66 7.65
N LEU A 138 -3.40 -7.92 8.57
CA LEU A 138 -3.39 -6.46 8.60
C LEU A 138 -2.01 -5.96 8.18
N ASP A 139 -1.92 -5.39 6.99
CA ASP A 139 -0.65 -4.89 6.45
C ASP A 139 -0.46 -3.42 6.81
N LEU A 140 0.51 -3.16 7.70
CA LEU A 140 0.94 -1.83 8.13
C LEU A 140 2.37 -1.50 7.65
N ARG A 141 2.93 -2.30 6.75
CA ARG A 141 4.26 -2.03 6.20
C ARG A 141 4.24 -0.69 5.46
N ASN A 142 5.28 0.11 5.67
CA ASN A 142 5.44 1.45 5.12
C ASN A 142 4.34 2.46 5.53
N ASN A 143 3.55 2.16 6.56
CA ASN A 143 2.55 3.07 7.09
C ASN A 143 3.15 3.93 8.21
N GLY A 144 3.51 5.16 7.89
CA GLY A 144 4.10 6.13 8.82
C GLY A 144 3.13 6.72 9.85
N GLY A 145 1.87 6.26 9.89
CA GLY A 145 0.84 6.74 10.80
C GLY A 145 -0.12 7.75 10.16
N GLY A 146 -0.49 8.77 10.91
CA GLY A 146 -1.45 9.80 10.55
C GLY A 146 -2.29 10.23 11.75
N TYR A 147 -3.58 10.42 11.57
CA TYR A 147 -4.49 10.88 12.62
C TYR A 147 -4.70 9.83 13.73
N LEU A 148 -4.43 10.21 14.98
CA LEU A 148 -4.67 9.36 16.15
C LEU A 148 -6.15 9.01 16.33
N ASN A 149 -7.06 9.91 15.94
CA ASN A 149 -8.49 9.63 15.97
C ASN A 149 -8.85 8.44 15.06
N ALA A 150 -8.25 8.34 13.87
CA ALA A 150 -8.44 7.18 12.99
C ALA A 150 -7.87 5.89 13.62
N ALA A 151 -6.78 5.97 14.38
CA ALA A 151 -6.27 4.82 15.11
C ALA A 151 -7.25 4.34 16.21
N LEU A 152 -7.92 5.28 16.90
CA LEU A 152 -9.01 4.96 17.85
C LEU A 152 -10.17 4.25 17.16
N GLU A 153 -10.63 4.77 16.03
CA GLU A 153 -11.75 4.22 15.25
C GLU A 153 -11.43 2.81 14.71
N ILE A 154 -10.24 2.63 14.13
CA ILE A 154 -9.78 1.33 13.62
C ILE A 154 -9.64 0.33 14.76
N SER A 155 -9.03 0.72 15.88
CA SER A 155 -8.92 -0.12 17.06
C SER A 155 -10.29 -0.55 17.57
N SER A 156 -11.28 0.35 17.56
CA SER A 156 -12.65 0.07 18.00
C SER A 156 -13.35 -0.99 17.16
N SER A 157 -12.97 -1.13 15.89
CA SER A 157 -13.47 -2.20 15.01
C SER A 157 -12.84 -3.57 15.28
N LEU A 158 -11.74 -3.63 16.05
CA LEU A 158 -10.94 -4.85 16.27
C LEU A 158 -10.91 -5.34 17.71
N ILE A 159 -10.98 -4.44 18.70
CA ILE A 159 -10.89 -4.78 20.12
C ILE A 159 -12.23 -4.57 20.83
N PRO A 160 -12.43 -5.18 22.02
CA PRO A 160 -13.68 -5.05 22.76
C PRO A 160 -14.04 -3.59 23.09
N GLU A 161 -15.31 -3.29 23.13
CA GLU A 161 -15.83 -2.00 23.61
C GLU A 161 -15.29 -1.63 24.99
N LYS A 162 -15.18 -0.33 25.25
CA LYS A 162 -14.69 0.22 26.52
C LYS A 162 -13.28 -0.23 26.90
N SER A 163 -12.48 -0.60 25.88
CA SER A 163 -11.07 -0.93 26.06
C SER A 163 -10.19 0.32 25.93
N VAL A 164 -9.05 0.30 26.62
CA VAL A 164 -8.02 1.32 26.43
C VAL A 164 -7.28 1.02 25.12
N VAL A 165 -7.20 2.02 24.24
CA VAL A 165 -6.44 1.95 23.00
C VAL A 165 -4.97 2.36 23.24
N PHE A 166 -4.77 3.47 23.96
CA PHE A 166 -3.46 3.92 24.41
C PHE A 166 -3.59 4.89 25.60
N LYS A 167 -2.47 5.22 26.21
CA LYS A 167 -2.38 6.22 27.26
C LYS A 167 -1.46 7.35 26.81
N GLU A 168 -1.85 8.57 27.09
CA GLU A 168 -1.03 9.76 26.87
C GLU A 168 -0.48 10.26 28.22
N GLN A 169 0.78 10.67 28.24
CA GLN A 169 1.39 11.35 29.36
C GLN A 169 1.78 12.76 28.93
N ASP A 170 1.20 13.74 29.59
CA ASP A 170 1.53 15.15 29.38
C ASP A 170 2.86 15.55 30.06
N LYS A 171 3.27 16.81 29.88
CA LYS A 171 4.49 17.35 30.48
C LYS A 171 4.47 17.39 32.02
N SER A 172 3.29 17.35 32.63
CA SER A 172 3.13 17.29 34.10
C SER A 172 3.28 15.87 34.65
N GLY A 173 3.37 14.87 33.79
CA GLY A 173 3.41 13.45 34.16
C GLY A 173 2.03 12.83 34.33
N LYS A 174 0.94 13.56 34.05
CA LYS A 174 -0.42 13.05 34.16
C LYS A 174 -0.76 12.16 32.98
N PHE A 175 -1.34 10.99 33.27
CA PHE A 175 -1.85 10.06 32.28
C PHE A 175 -3.32 10.29 31.95
N THR A 176 -3.63 10.27 30.65
CA THR A 176 -5.00 10.24 30.11
C THR A 176 -5.17 8.96 29.29
N LYS A 177 -6.28 8.24 29.49
CA LYS A 177 -6.61 7.04 28.73
C LYS A 177 -7.43 7.42 27.49
N GLN A 178 -7.03 6.95 26.35
CA GLN A 178 -7.81 7.02 25.12
C GLN A 178 -8.50 5.68 24.91
N MET A 179 -9.83 5.74 24.81
CA MET A 179 -10.71 4.57 24.80
C MET A 179 -11.24 4.29 23.39
N THR A 180 -11.73 3.07 23.19
CA THR A 180 -12.54 2.73 22.01
C THR A 180 -13.75 3.66 21.88
N LYS A 181 -14.19 3.88 20.64
CA LYS A 181 -15.32 4.74 20.29
C LYS A 181 -16.59 3.93 20.15
N ASP A 182 -17.68 4.40 20.77
CA ASP A 182 -18.95 3.67 20.85
C ASP A 182 -19.68 3.55 19.49
N GLU A 183 -19.36 4.42 18.53
CA GLU A 183 -19.94 4.39 17.18
C GLU A 183 -19.33 3.31 16.25
N PHE A 184 -18.31 2.59 16.71
CA PHE A 184 -17.66 1.51 15.96
C PHE A 184 -17.86 0.18 16.69
N ASN A 185 -18.33 -0.82 15.95
CA ASN A 185 -18.57 -2.16 16.49
C ASN A 185 -17.38 -3.09 16.25
N GLN A 186 -16.99 -3.81 17.27
CA GLN A 186 -15.98 -4.85 17.13
C GLN A 186 -16.46 -5.98 16.20
N VAL A 187 -15.65 -6.30 15.18
CA VAL A 187 -15.74 -7.55 14.45
C VAL A 187 -14.69 -8.51 15.00
N LYS A 188 -15.16 -9.56 15.69
CA LYS A 188 -14.28 -10.52 16.38
C LYS A 188 -13.53 -11.38 15.36
N MET A 189 -12.20 -11.40 15.49
CA MET A 189 -11.31 -12.28 14.75
C MET A 189 -10.75 -13.37 15.66
N ASP A 190 -10.58 -14.57 15.11
CA ASP A 190 -9.92 -15.68 15.83
C ASP A 190 -8.42 -15.49 15.83
N LYS A 191 -7.87 -14.93 14.72
CA LYS A 191 -6.46 -14.63 14.55
C LYS A 191 -6.25 -13.35 13.74
N ILE A 192 -5.31 -12.52 14.19
CA ILE A 192 -4.84 -11.34 13.47
C ILE A 192 -3.33 -11.47 13.30
N VAL A 193 -2.86 -11.43 12.06
CA VAL A 193 -1.45 -11.30 11.71
C VAL A 193 -1.21 -9.88 11.26
N VAL A 194 -0.31 -9.17 11.93
CA VAL A 194 0.07 -7.80 11.57
C VAL A 194 1.42 -7.81 10.86
N LEU A 195 1.46 -7.31 9.63
CA LEU A 195 2.70 -7.11 8.91
C LEU A 195 3.25 -5.71 9.22
N GLN A 196 4.51 -5.64 9.62
CA GLN A 196 5.18 -4.39 10.00
C GLN A 196 6.59 -4.32 9.44
N ASN A 197 7.13 -3.11 9.31
CA ASN A 197 8.54 -2.89 8.98
C ASN A 197 9.06 -1.61 9.66
N GLU A 198 10.31 -1.24 9.37
CA GLU A 198 11.00 -0.07 9.92
C GLU A 198 10.32 1.28 9.61
N ASN A 199 9.43 1.31 8.61
CA ASN A 199 8.64 2.49 8.25
C ASN A 199 7.24 2.49 8.89
N THR A 200 6.88 1.46 9.66
CA THR A 200 5.65 1.40 10.45
C THR A 200 5.81 2.27 11.67
N ALA A 201 5.07 3.39 11.77
CA ALA A 201 5.32 4.40 12.78
C ALA A 201 4.05 5.05 13.36
N SER A 202 4.18 5.68 14.54
CA SER A 202 3.17 6.58 15.13
C SER A 202 1.80 5.89 15.33
N ALA A 203 0.73 6.37 14.67
CA ALA A 203 -0.63 5.79 14.77
C ALA A 203 -0.66 4.29 14.44
N SER A 204 0.19 3.81 13.52
CA SER A 204 0.37 2.37 13.26
C SER A 204 0.88 1.63 14.48
N GLU A 205 1.82 2.21 15.21
CA GLU A 205 2.37 1.61 16.42
C GLU A 205 1.37 1.66 17.59
N VAL A 206 0.54 2.72 17.66
CA VAL A 206 -0.60 2.78 18.60
C VAL A 206 -1.55 1.60 18.36
N LEU A 207 -1.91 1.35 17.09
CA LEU A 207 -2.77 0.23 16.71
C LEU A 207 -2.14 -1.12 17.08
N ILE A 208 -0.86 -1.34 16.80
CA ILE A 208 -0.14 -2.57 17.18
C ILE A 208 -0.18 -2.78 18.69
N GLY A 209 0.12 -1.74 19.47
CA GLY A 209 0.09 -1.81 20.94
C GLY A 209 -1.29 -2.11 21.48
N ALA A 210 -2.34 -1.46 20.94
CA ALA A 210 -3.72 -1.71 21.30
C ALA A 210 -4.14 -3.16 21.05
N LEU A 211 -3.78 -3.70 19.88
CA LEU A 211 -4.09 -5.09 19.49
C LEU A 211 -3.37 -6.09 20.39
N LYS A 212 -2.07 -5.94 20.60
CA LYS A 212 -1.26 -6.87 21.41
C LYS A 212 -1.73 -6.90 22.85
N ASP A 213 -1.99 -5.74 23.45
CA ASP A 213 -2.34 -5.64 24.86
C ASP A 213 -3.79 -6.08 25.15
N ASN A 214 -4.74 -5.85 24.22
CA ASN A 214 -6.14 -6.22 24.42
C ASN A 214 -6.48 -7.64 23.93
N LEU A 215 -5.80 -8.16 22.91
CA LEU A 215 -6.14 -9.44 22.27
C LEU A 215 -5.11 -10.54 22.54
N GLY A 216 -3.93 -10.19 23.05
CA GLY A 216 -2.90 -11.14 23.48
C GLY A 216 -2.51 -12.14 22.37
N LYS A 217 -2.60 -13.43 22.66
CA LYS A 217 -2.19 -14.54 21.77
C LYS A 217 -2.93 -14.60 20.42
N LYS A 218 -4.04 -13.88 20.27
CA LYS A 218 -4.74 -13.77 18.99
C LYS A 218 -3.97 -12.95 17.96
N VAL A 219 -3.02 -12.11 18.40
CA VAL A 219 -2.23 -11.21 17.54
C VAL A 219 -0.82 -11.75 17.41
N THR A 220 -0.34 -11.84 16.17
CA THR A 220 1.05 -12.16 15.85
C THR A 220 1.59 -11.08 14.91
N THR A 221 2.70 -10.45 15.27
CA THR A 221 3.37 -9.47 14.43
C THR A 221 4.50 -10.13 13.65
N VAL A 222 4.61 -9.79 12.35
CA VAL A 222 5.57 -10.38 11.42
C VAL A 222 6.26 -9.27 10.64
N GLY A 223 7.57 -9.38 10.44
CA GLY A 223 8.37 -8.46 9.66
C GLY A 223 9.62 -8.00 10.38
N THR A 224 9.90 -6.70 10.39
CA THR A 224 11.06 -6.10 11.07
C THR A 224 10.59 -5.14 12.17
N THR A 225 11.51 -4.69 13.01
CA THR A 225 11.20 -3.77 14.12
C THR A 225 10.62 -2.46 13.59
N SER A 226 9.52 -1.99 14.19
CA SER A 226 8.87 -0.75 13.81
C SER A 226 9.71 0.50 14.18
N TYR A 227 9.30 1.67 13.72
CA TYR A 227 10.09 2.90 13.80
C TYR A 227 10.39 3.39 15.23
N GLY A 228 9.42 3.28 16.14
CA GLY A 228 9.60 3.76 17.52
C GLY A 228 9.25 5.24 17.73
N LYS A 229 8.17 5.74 17.12
CA LYS A 229 7.69 7.11 17.34
C LYS A 229 6.66 7.14 18.47
N GLY A 230 7.15 7.22 19.72
CA GLY A 230 6.32 7.25 20.94
C GLY A 230 5.95 8.65 21.43
N THR A 231 6.02 9.69 20.56
CA THR A 231 5.71 11.07 20.92
C THR A 231 4.65 11.67 20.02
N GLU A 232 3.78 12.46 20.61
CA GLU A 232 2.81 13.30 19.90
C GLU A 232 3.39 14.69 19.67
N GLN A 233 3.24 15.22 18.46
CA GLN A 233 3.74 16.54 18.06
C GLN A 233 2.60 17.36 17.49
N VAL A 234 2.58 18.64 17.87
CA VAL A 234 1.68 19.65 17.32
C VAL A 234 2.49 20.61 16.47
N THR A 235 1.93 20.95 15.31
CA THR A 235 2.48 21.99 14.43
C THR A 235 1.64 23.25 14.58
N VAL A 236 2.27 24.34 14.97
CA VAL A 236 1.64 25.67 15.06
C VAL A 236 2.10 26.50 13.87
N PRO A 237 1.22 26.84 12.93
CA PRO A 237 1.56 27.72 11.82
C PRO A 237 1.65 29.14 12.30
N PHE A 238 2.59 29.94 11.75
CA PHE A 238 2.72 31.38 11.92
C PHE A 238 2.16 32.12 10.70
N SER A 239 1.81 33.37 10.90
CA SER A 239 1.23 34.23 9.87
C SER A 239 2.18 34.55 8.70
N ASP A 240 3.47 34.33 8.86
CA ASP A 240 4.52 34.49 7.84
C ASP A 240 4.72 33.25 6.97
N GLY A 241 3.89 32.19 7.16
CA GLY A 241 3.99 30.94 6.44
C GLY A 241 4.98 29.93 7.03
N THR A 242 5.71 30.30 8.09
CA THR A 242 6.56 29.38 8.84
C THR A 242 5.72 28.55 9.84
N SER A 243 6.27 27.49 10.38
CA SER A 243 5.60 26.70 11.41
C SER A 243 6.59 26.22 12.47
N PHE A 244 6.09 26.07 13.69
CA PHE A 244 6.82 25.48 14.80
C PHE A 244 6.21 24.15 15.20
N LYS A 245 7.03 23.12 15.22
CA LYS A 245 6.62 21.76 15.60
C LYS A 245 7.25 21.40 16.94
N TYR A 246 6.42 21.03 17.93
CA TYR A 246 6.91 20.63 19.24
C TYR A 246 6.15 19.44 19.81
N THR A 247 6.82 18.69 20.68
CA THR A 247 6.25 17.53 21.35
C THR A 247 5.36 18.00 22.50
N VAL A 248 4.12 17.52 22.53
CA VAL A 248 3.11 17.84 23.56
C VAL A 248 2.92 16.71 24.55
N ALA A 249 3.01 15.46 24.12
CA ALA A 249 2.81 14.28 24.93
C ALA A 249 3.68 13.09 24.49
N GLN A 250 3.82 12.14 25.41
CA GLN A 250 4.30 10.79 25.09
C GLN A 250 3.13 9.82 25.18
N TRP A 251 3.10 8.85 24.30
CA TRP A 251 2.08 7.81 24.37
C TRP A 251 2.67 6.46 24.77
N TYR A 252 1.83 5.65 25.39
CA TYR A 252 2.14 4.34 25.92
C TYR A 252 1.05 3.36 25.51
N THR A 253 1.40 2.08 25.40
CA THR A 253 0.40 1.04 25.15
C THR A 253 -0.61 0.98 26.30
N PRO A 254 -1.75 0.27 26.16
CA PRO A 254 -2.72 0.07 27.25
C PRO A 254 -2.07 -0.42 28.54
N ASN A 255 -1.08 -1.33 28.46
CA ASN A 255 -0.35 -1.86 29.61
C ASN A 255 0.77 -0.93 30.13
N GLY A 256 0.99 0.22 29.48
CA GLY A 256 1.95 1.21 29.94
C GLY A 256 3.36 1.04 29.36
N THR A 257 3.53 0.27 28.30
CA THR A 257 4.82 0.10 27.64
C THR A 257 5.11 1.30 26.73
N SER A 258 6.30 1.91 26.85
CA SER A 258 6.81 2.92 25.92
C SER A 258 7.61 2.26 24.79
N ILE A 259 7.30 2.64 23.56
CA ILE A 259 8.06 2.18 22.38
C ILE A 259 8.95 3.28 21.81
N ASN A 260 8.98 4.44 22.46
CA ASN A 260 9.72 5.60 21.97
C ASN A 260 11.19 5.26 21.74
N LYS A 261 11.68 5.50 20.52
CA LYS A 261 13.04 5.17 20.04
C LYS A 261 13.39 3.67 20.07
N LYS A 262 12.43 2.78 20.32
CA LYS A 262 12.65 1.33 20.37
C LYS A 262 11.85 0.57 19.32
N GLY A 263 10.64 1.02 19.05
CA GLY A 263 9.67 0.32 18.20
C GLY A 263 9.13 -0.97 18.82
N PHE A 264 8.29 -1.66 18.06
CA PHE A 264 7.84 -3.02 18.37
C PHE A 264 8.72 -4.03 17.64
N LYS A 265 9.41 -4.87 18.37
CA LYS A 265 10.04 -6.06 17.80
C LYS A 265 8.94 -7.01 17.34
N PRO A 266 8.99 -7.56 16.11
CA PRO A 266 7.99 -8.52 15.65
C PRO A 266 8.11 -9.84 16.42
N ASP A 267 6.98 -10.57 16.53
CA ASP A 267 6.98 -11.92 17.11
C ASP A 267 7.69 -12.92 16.19
N ILE A 268 7.58 -12.71 14.88
CA ILE A 268 8.28 -13.47 13.83
C ILE A 268 9.06 -12.48 12.97
N GLU A 269 10.39 -12.56 13.07
CA GLU A 269 11.29 -11.69 12.30
C GLU A 269 11.44 -12.24 10.88
N VAL A 270 11.08 -11.40 9.90
CA VAL A 270 11.20 -11.70 8.48
C VAL A 270 11.67 -10.46 7.76
N GLU A 271 12.82 -10.52 7.13
CA GLU A 271 13.31 -9.49 6.22
C GLU A 271 12.91 -9.84 4.78
N LEU A 272 12.38 -8.86 4.04
CA LEU A 272 12.18 -9.04 2.61
C LEU A 272 13.53 -8.96 1.90
N PRO A 273 13.77 -9.84 0.91
CA PRO A 273 14.95 -9.70 0.05
C PRO A 273 15.01 -8.31 -0.59
N GLU A 274 16.22 -7.77 -0.79
CA GLU A 274 16.42 -6.44 -1.38
C GLU A 274 15.64 -6.27 -2.70
N ALA A 275 15.52 -7.32 -3.49
CA ALA A 275 14.72 -7.34 -4.71
C ALA A 275 13.24 -6.98 -4.49
N LYS A 276 12.65 -7.30 -3.35
CA LYS A 276 11.25 -7.00 -3.02
C LYS A 276 11.05 -5.58 -2.45
N THR A 277 12.11 -4.92 -2.05
CA THR A 277 12.08 -3.56 -1.48
C THR A 277 12.65 -2.50 -2.43
N THR A 278 13.30 -2.93 -3.51
CA THR A 278 13.93 -2.05 -4.50
C THR A 278 12.88 -1.42 -5.41
N SER A 279 12.92 -0.10 -5.54
CA SER A 279 12.04 0.64 -6.45
C SER A 279 12.58 0.64 -7.87
N TYR A 280 11.68 0.49 -8.85
CA TYR A 280 11.98 0.63 -10.28
C TYR A 280 11.55 1.99 -10.79
N TYR A 281 12.40 2.58 -11.63
CA TYR A 281 12.03 3.76 -12.38
C TYR A 281 11.24 3.36 -13.64
N LYS A 282 10.32 4.23 -14.04
CA LYS A 282 9.49 4.01 -15.22
C LYS A 282 10.35 4.07 -16.47
N PHE A 283 10.34 3.01 -17.28
CA PHE A 283 11.00 3.00 -18.59
C PHE A 283 10.17 3.78 -19.60
N ASN A 284 10.81 4.69 -20.33
CA ASN A 284 10.25 5.35 -21.51
C ASN A 284 10.47 4.51 -22.77
N LYS A 285 9.77 4.83 -23.87
CA LYS A 285 9.90 4.08 -25.15
C LYS A 285 11.33 4.03 -25.71
N LYS A 286 12.18 5.01 -25.35
CA LYS A 286 13.55 5.14 -25.84
C LYS A 286 14.61 4.60 -24.86
N ASP A 287 14.22 4.25 -23.65
CA ASP A 287 15.16 3.80 -22.63
C ASP A 287 15.59 2.37 -22.92
N VAL A 288 16.89 2.16 -23.03
CA VAL A 288 17.49 0.84 -23.19
C VAL A 288 18.71 0.75 -22.28
N ILE A 289 18.72 -0.24 -21.38
CA ILE A 289 19.90 -0.61 -20.60
C ILE A 289 20.62 -1.71 -21.37
N LYS A 290 21.84 -1.47 -21.76
CA LYS A 290 22.67 -2.44 -22.46
C LYS A 290 24.06 -2.52 -21.86
N LYS A 291 24.82 -3.52 -22.27
CA LYS A 291 26.22 -3.69 -21.86
C LYS A 291 26.97 -2.35 -21.92
N ASP A 292 27.74 -2.09 -20.87
CA ASP A 292 28.57 -0.89 -20.66
C ASP A 292 27.79 0.42 -20.51
N SER A 293 26.45 0.37 -20.38
CA SER A 293 25.68 1.58 -20.04
C SER A 293 25.75 1.91 -18.55
N VAL A 294 25.66 3.21 -18.26
CA VAL A 294 25.47 3.73 -16.90
C VAL A 294 24.04 4.26 -16.81
N ASP A 295 23.21 3.58 -16.02
CA ASP A 295 21.79 3.88 -15.89
C ASP A 295 21.29 3.62 -14.46
N THR A 296 20.43 4.50 -13.97
CA THR A 296 19.86 4.35 -12.62
C THR A 296 19.02 3.08 -12.45
N ASN A 297 18.43 2.58 -13.55
CA ASN A 297 17.67 1.33 -13.55
C ASN A 297 18.57 0.07 -13.69
N ALA A 298 19.86 0.21 -13.92
CA ALA A 298 20.78 -0.94 -13.96
C ALA A 298 20.85 -1.63 -12.59
N LYS A 299 20.95 -0.87 -11.51
CA LYS A 299 21.01 -1.42 -10.15
C LYS A 299 19.77 -2.26 -9.79
N PRO A 300 18.52 -1.78 -9.89
CA PRO A 300 17.34 -2.59 -9.66
C PRO A 300 17.30 -3.85 -10.51
N LEU A 301 17.63 -3.75 -11.80
CA LEU A 301 17.66 -4.89 -12.70
C LEU A 301 18.67 -5.96 -12.26
N GLN A 302 19.87 -5.55 -11.89
CA GLN A 302 20.91 -6.45 -11.36
C GLN A 302 20.50 -7.13 -10.06
N ILE A 303 19.91 -6.40 -9.11
CA ILE A 303 19.39 -6.94 -7.86
C ILE A 303 18.35 -8.04 -8.12
N TYR A 304 17.47 -7.82 -9.10
CA TYR A 304 16.46 -8.82 -9.47
C TYR A 304 17.05 -10.05 -10.12
N LEU A 305 17.96 -9.87 -11.10
CA LEU A 305 18.63 -10.99 -11.75
C LEU A 305 19.37 -11.86 -10.72
N MET A 306 20.06 -11.23 -9.78
CA MET A 306 20.73 -11.93 -8.68
C MET A 306 19.74 -12.67 -7.79
N TYR A 307 18.61 -12.05 -7.43
CA TYR A 307 17.56 -12.68 -6.62
C TYR A 307 16.94 -13.90 -7.31
N LEU A 308 16.83 -13.88 -8.63
CA LEU A 308 16.33 -15.00 -9.44
C LEU A 308 17.40 -16.08 -9.72
N GLY A 309 18.63 -15.88 -9.26
CA GLY A 309 19.72 -16.85 -9.40
C GLY A 309 20.56 -16.72 -10.68
N TYR A 310 20.37 -15.64 -11.47
CA TYR A 310 21.21 -15.38 -12.63
C TYR A 310 22.55 -14.74 -12.23
N SER A 311 23.59 -15.03 -13.01
CA SER A 311 24.92 -14.49 -12.74
C SER A 311 24.95 -12.98 -12.92
N VAL A 312 25.32 -12.27 -11.85
CA VAL A 312 25.53 -10.82 -11.82
C VAL A 312 26.70 -10.53 -10.93
N ASP A 313 27.66 -9.73 -11.41
CA ASP A 313 28.90 -9.42 -10.70
C ASP A 313 28.84 -8.16 -9.84
N ARG A 314 27.78 -7.35 -10.01
CA ARG A 314 27.61 -6.07 -9.33
C ARG A 314 26.15 -5.62 -9.27
N THR A 315 25.84 -4.74 -8.32
CA THR A 315 24.52 -4.13 -8.14
C THR A 315 24.66 -2.61 -7.98
N ASP A 316 25.01 -1.95 -9.08
CA ASP A 316 25.20 -0.50 -9.14
C ASP A 316 24.67 0.07 -10.48
N SER A 317 25.00 1.30 -10.78
CA SER A 317 24.53 1.96 -12.01
C SER A 317 25.21 1.48 -13.30
N TYR A 318 26.29 0.67 -13.22
CA TYR A 318 27.01 0.18 -14.39
C TYR A 318 26.55 -1.22 -14.78
N PHE A 319 26.01 -1.36 -15.99
CA PHE A 319 25.52 -2.63 -16.51
C PHE A 319 26.65 -3.40 -17.22
N SER A 320 27.31 -4.28 -16.47
CA SER A 320 28.49 -5.02 -16.92
C SER A 320 28.16 -6.08 -17.99
N ASN A 321 29.22 -6.66 -18.59
CA ASN A 321 29.07 -7.82 -19.47
C ASN A 321 28.37 -8.99 -18.75
N THR A 322 28.77 -9.30 -17.52
CA THR A 322 28.17 -10.38 -16.71
C THR A 322 26.69 -10.10 -16.45
N SER A 323 26.32 -8.85 -16.15
CA SER A 323 24.91 -8.44 -16.00
C SER A 323 24.12 -8.63 -17.30
N SER A 324 24.70 -8.27 -18.44
CA SER A 324 24.07 -8.46 -19.76
C SER A 324 23.88 -9.94 -20.11
N GLU A 325 24.86 -10.79 -19.82
CA GLU A 325 24.78 -12.24 -20.01
C GLU A 325 23.70 -12.86 -19.09
N GLY A 326 23.66 -12.45 -17.80
CA GLY A 326 22.61 -12.85 -16.87
C GLY A 326 21.22 -12.50 -17.36
N LEU A 327 21.05 -11.30 -17.92
CA LEU A 327 19.78 -10.87 -18.52
C LEU A 327 19.44 -11.69 -19.78
N ALA A 328 20.41 -11.98 -20.64
CA ALA A 328 20.19 -12.81 -21.83
C ALA A 328 19.68 -14.22 -21.45
N ASN A 329 20.29 -14.82 -20.44
CA ASN A 329 19.86 -16.12 -19.92
C ASN A 329 18.42 -16.06 -19.39
N PHE A 330 18.10 -15.03 -18.60
CA PHE A 330 16.72 -14.80 -18.13
C PHE A 330 15.75 -14.64 -19.31
N GLN A 331 16.11 -13.87 -20.33
CA GLN A 331 15.27 -13.66 -21.51
C GLN A 331 15.01 -14.98 -22.24
N GLN A 332 16.05 -15.78 -22.45
CA GLN A 332 15.96 -17.09 -23.11
C GLN A 332 15.02 -18.04 -22.35
N GLU A 333 15.18 -18.16 -21.03
CA GLU A 333 14.37 -19.03 -20.19
C GLU A 333 12.90 -18.62 -20.14
N ASN A 334 12.61 -17.34 -20.39
CA ASN A 334 11.25 -16.81 -20.37
C ASN A 334 10.65 -16.57 -21.76
N GLY A 335 11.28 -17.13 -22.83
CA GLY A 335 10.77 -17.05 -24.20
C GLY A 335 10.81 -15.66 -24.82
N LEU A 336 11.73 -14.81 -24.33
CA LEU A 336 12.00 -13.47 -24.86
C LEU A 336 13.21 -13.53 -25.79
N ASP A 337 13.39 -12.52 -26.66
CA ASP A 337 14.60 -12.38 -27.44
C ASP A 337 15.82 -12.18 -26.51
N ALA A 338 16.77 -13.10 -26.54
CA ALA A 338 17.93 -13.13 -25.65
C ALA A 338 19.02 -12.12 -26.10
N THR A 339 18.69 -10.84 -26.05
CA THR A 339 19.58 -9.75 -26.49
C THR A 339 20.58 -9.31 -25.42
N GLY A 340 20.30 -9.59 -24.15
CA GLY A 340 21.04 -9.04 -23.00
C GLY A 340 20.79 -7.55 -22.77
N ASP A 341 19.86 -6.94 -23.51
CA ASP A 341 19.45 -5.54 -23.39
C ASP A 341 18.07 -5.46 -22.71
N CYS A 342 17.87 -4.50 -21.80
CA CYS A 342 16.58 -4.24 -21.18
C CYS A 342 15.94 -2.98 -21.75
N ASN A 343 14.75 -3.13 -22.31
CA ASN A 343 13.94 -2.03 -22.81
C ASN A 343 12.58 -1.98 -22.09
N LYS A 344 11.71 -1.05 -22.50
CA LYS A 344 10.36 -0.90 -21.90
C LYS A 344 9.55 -2.20 -21.90
N LYS A 345 9.62 -3.01 -22.94
CA LYS A 345 8.91 -4.31 -23.05
C LYS A 345 9.36 -5.26 -21.94
N HIS A 346 10.67 -5.37 -21.75
CA HIS A 346 11.26 -6.22 -20.71
C HIS A 346 10.97 -5.68 -19.30
N GLY A 347 11.03 -4.37 -19.08
CA GLY A 347 10.67 -3.73 -17.82
C GLY A 347 9.21 -4.00 -17.42
N ILE A 348 8.26 -3.98 -18.35
CA ILE A 348 6.85 -4.34 -18.12
C ILE A 348 6.71 -5.83 -17.80
N TYR A 349 7.43 -6.70 -18.48
CA TYR A 349 7.43 -8.13 -18.21
C TYR A 349 7.85 -8.46 -16.76
N TRP A 350 8.89 -7.80 -16.28
CA TRP A 350 9.38 -7.90 -14.91
C TRP A 350 8.32 -7.52 -13.89
N LEU A 351 7.68 -6.36 -14.07
CA LEU A 351 6.63 -5.88 -13.18
C LEU A 351 5.45 -6.85 -13.08
N LYS A 352 5.06 -7.49 -14.19
CA LYS A 352 3.96 -8.45 -14.20
C LYS A 352 4.27 -9.77 -13.50
N LYS A 353 5.49 -10.23 -13.57
CA LYS A 353 5.85 -11.57 -13.11
C LYS A 353 6.23 -11.61 -11.63
N TYR A 354 6.71 -10.50 -11.09
CA TYR A 354 7.37 -10.48 -9.78
C TYR A 354 6.82 -9.42 -8.81
N TYR A 355 5.88 -8.59 -9.24
CA TYR A 355 5.06 -7.66 -8.45
C TYR A 355 3.58 -7.96 -8.63
#